data_952df8e9f091ba69a9fe56a6d1c87426
#
_entry.id   952df8e9f091ba69a9fe56a6d1c87426
#
_cell.length_a   1.000
_cell.length_b   1.000
_cell.length_c   1.000
_cell.angle_alpha   90.00
_cell.angle_beta   90.00
_cell.angle_gamma   90.00
#
_symmetry.space_group_name_H-M   'P 1'
#
loop_
_entity.id
_entity.type
_entity.pdbx_description
1 polymer ?
#
loop_
_entity_poly.entity_id
_entity_poly.type
_entity_poly.pdbx_seq_one_letter_code
_entity_poly.pdbx_strand_id
1 'polypeptide(L)'
;MKRSTKTLVVLAVFCVTSLASAPSFAQEWSAAQKEVWKNVEAYWELEAQGDLEGFMGYFHSDYRGWSYQNALPGDKASARKWIGHGMKTEKTLVHEIKPVAIQIYGNIAFVHYHYAETVKDAEGKQKARSGRWTDILMKQGEKWVMIGDHGGQTSKD
;
A
#
# COMPACT_ATOMS: atom_id res chain seq x y z
N MET A 1 -71.00 -24.29 -42.38
CA MET A 1 -69.90 -24.59 -41.40
C MET A 1 -68.96 -23.41 -41.37
N LYS A 2 -69.01 -22.55 -40.33
CA LYS A 2 -68.16 -21.38 -40.18
C LYS A 2 -67.01 -21.75 -39.18
N ARG A 3 -65.79 -21.81 -39.64
CA ARG A 3 -64.61 -21.98 -38.78
C ARG A 3 -64.18 -20.61 -38.22
N SER A 4 -64.27 -20.47 -36.90
CA SER A 4 -63.82 -19.29 -36.17
C SER A 4 -62.28 -19.46 -35.85
N THR A 5 -61.52 -18.58 -36.41
CA THR A 5 -60.04 -18.51 -36.14
C THR A 5 -59.88 -17.61 -34.92
N LYS A 6 -59.45 -18.21 -33.79
CA LYS A 6 -59.09 -17.44 -32.60
C LYS A 6 -57.63 -17.01 -32.71
N THR A 7 -57.41 -15.72 -32.89
CA THR A 7 -56.08 -15.13 -32.88
C THR A 7 -55.61 -14.98 -31.43
N LEU A 8 -54.53 -15.70 -31.09
CA LEU A 8 -53.88 -15.62 -29.77
C LEU A 8 -52.86 -14.49 -29.82
N VAL A 9 -53.14 -13.40 -29.11
CA VAL A 9 -52.19 -12.30 -28.96
C VAL A 9 -51.29 -12.62 -27.74
N VAL A 10 -50.03 -12.94 -28.00
CA VAL A 10 -49.01 -13.13 -26.97
C VAL A 10 -48.38 -11.78 -26.65
N LEU A 11 -48.67 -11.26 -25.47
CA LEU A 11 -48.13 -10.01 -24.95
C LEU A 11 -46.76 -10.34 -24.30
N ALA A 12 -45.65 -10.07 -24.99
CA ALA A 12 -44.31 -10.19 -24.45
C ALA A 12 -44.02 -8.97 -23.53
N VAL A 13 -44.08 -9.19 -22.24
CA VAL A 13 -43.65 -8.19 -21.25
C VAL A 13 -42.11 -8.20 -21.18
N PHE A 14 -41.48 -7.19 -21.78
CA PHE A 14 -40.03 -6.94 -21.63
C PHE A 14 -39.78 -6.31 -20.25
N CYS A 15 -39.38 -7.12 -19.27
CA CYS A 15 -38.79 -6.63 -18.02
C CYS A 15 -37.42 -6.06 -18.28
N VAL A 16 -37.33 -4.74 -18.47
CA VAL A 16 -36.03 -4.02 -18.45
C VAL A 16 -35.58 -3.90 -17.01
N THR A 17 -34.76 -4.85 -16.53
CA THR A 17 -34.03 -4.71 -15.28
C THR A 17 -32.93 -3.69 -15.49
N SER A 18 -33.15 -2.43 -15.11
CA SER A 18 -32.14 -1.42 -14.98
C SER A 18 -31.16 -1.86 -13.87
N LEU A 19 -30.00 -2.40 -14.24
CA LEU A 19 -28.88 -2.56 -13.37
C LEU A 19 -28.39 -1.15 -12.95
N ALA A 20 -28.93 -0.66 -11.84
CA ALA A 20 -28.39 0.52 -11.18
C ALA A 20 -26.97 0.13 -10.72
N SER A 21 -25.95 0.55 -11.47
CA SER A 21 -24.54 0.49 -11.03
C SER A 21 -24.47 1.30 -9.74
N ALA A 22 -24.32 0.63 -8.59
CA ALA A 22 -24.03 1.31 -7.35
C ALA A 22 -22.77 2.15 -7.57
N PRO A 23 -22.77 3.45 -7.22
CA PRO A 23 -21.57 4.25 -7.35
C PRO A 23 -20.49 3.58 -6.49
N SER A 24 -19.38 3.19 -7.11
CA SER A 24 -18.17 2.80 -6.42
C SER A 24 -17.66 4.05 -5.71
N PHE A 25 -17.97 4.20 -4.43
CA PHE A 25 -17.36 5.25 -3.61
C PHE A 25 -15.88 4.90 -3.48
N ALA A 26 -15.05 5.49 -4.34
CA ALA A 26 -13.62 5.56 -4.07
C ALA A 26 -13.49 6.21 -2.69
N GLN A 27 -12.73 5.58 -1.78
CA GLN A 27 -12.54 6.10 -0.42
C GLN A 27 -11.94 7.50 -0.51
N GLU A 28 -12.71 8.52 -0.10
CA GLU A 28 -12.23 9.88 -0.04
C GLU A 28 -11.40 10.08 1.24
N TRP A 29 -10.11 10.31 1.06
CA TRP A 29 -9.19 10.63 2.15
C TRP A 29 -9.33 12.09 2.57
N SER A 30 -9.39 12.35 3.88
CA SER A 30 -9.31 13.71 4.44
C SER A 30 -7.98 14.38 4.11
N ALA A 31 -7.89 15.70 4.27
CA ALA A 31 -6.64 16.45 4.06
C ALA A 31 -5.49 15.91 4.94
N ALA A 32 -5.78 15.59 6.21
CA ALA A 32 -4.79 15.03 7.13
C ALA A 32 -4.31 13.63 6.70
N GLN A 33 -5.22 12.78 6.22
CA GLN A 33 -4.84 11.46 5.70
C GLN A 33 -4.00 11.57 4.43
N LYS A 34 -4.31 12.52 3.54
CA LYS A 34 -3.50 12.81 2.34
C LYS A 34 -2.10 13.33 2.71
N GLU A 35 -1.99 14.16 3.75
CA GLU A 35 -0.68 14.62 4.29
C GLU A 35 0.15 13.42 4.77
N VAL A 36 -0.44 12.54 5.59
CA VAL A 36 0.22 11.32 6.07
C VAL A 36 0.66 10.44 4.89
N TRP A 37 -0.23 10.22 3.91
CA TRP A 37 0.08 9.40 2.74
C TRP A 37 1.23 9.97 1.91
N LYS A 38 1.22 11.28 1.65
CA LYS A 38 2.32 11.96 0.95
C LYS A 38 3.67 11.78 1.66
N ASN A 39 3.66 11.73 2.99
CA ASN A 39 4.87 11.45 3.77
C ASN A 39 5.35 10.00 3.59
N VAL A 40 4.42 9.02 3.46
CA VAL A 40 4.75 7.62 3.13
C VAL A 40 5.36 7.53 1.73
N GLU A 41 4.75 8.16 0.74
CA GLU A 41 5.27 8.21 -0.64
C GLU A 41 6.69 8.81 -0.67
N ALA A 42 6.94 9.85 0.11
CA ALA A 42 8.25 10.52 0.13
C ALA A 42 9.38 9.60 0.63
N TYR A 43 9.17 8.82 1.69
CA TYR A 43 10.24 7.94 2.15
C TYR A 43 10.39 6.67 1.28
N TRP A 44 9.32 6.17 0.65
CA TRP A 44 9.42 5.10 -0.34
C TRP A 44 10.24 5.53 -1.56
N GLU A 45 10.08 6.78 -2.01
CA GLU A 45 10.89 7.32 -3.10
C GLU A 45 12.38 7.39 -2.73
N LEU A 46 12.72 7.82 -1.51
CA LEU A 46 14.10 7.84 -1.02
C LEU A 46 14.71 6.43 -0.95
N GLU A 47 13.91 5.46 -0.51
CA GLU A 47 14.31 4.04 -0.49
C GLU A 47 14.61 3.55 -1.90
N ALA A 48 13.72 3.79 -2.86
CA ALA A 48 13.88 3.39 -4.25
C ALA A 48 15.09 4.05 -4.94
N GLN A 49 15.43 5.28 -4.55
CA GLN A 49 16.63 5.99 -5.01
C GLN A 49 17.93 5.49 -4.35
N GLY A 50 17.85 4.67 -3.29
CA GLY A 50 18.99 4.22 -2.49
C GLY A 50 19.54 5.30 -1.56
N ASP A 51 18.77 6.35 -1.27
CA ASP A 51 19.13 7.38 -0.28
C ASP A 51 18.88 6.89 1.14
N LEU A 52 19.83 6.12 1.66
CA LEU A 52 19.75 5.55 3.00
C LEU A 52 19.63 6.64 4.09
N GLU A 53 20.35 7.74 3.97
CA GLU A 53 20.32 8.79 4.99
C GLU A 53 18.98 9.53 4.99
N GLY A 54 18.47 9.89 3.82
CA GLY A 54 17.16 10.49 3.66
C GLY A 54 16.05 9.59 4.19
N PHE A 55 16.07 8.30 3.83
CA PHE A 55 15.11 7.31 4.31
C PHE A 55 15.18 7.14 5.84
N MET A 56 16.36 6.91 6.41
CA MET A 56 16.54 6.76 7.86
C MET A 56 16.22 8.04 8.65
N GLY A 57 16.19 9.20 8.00
CA GLY A 57 15.70 10.45 8.55
C GLY A 57 14.19 10.46 8.87
N TYR A 58 13.43 9.46 8.40
CA TYR A 58 12.03 9.24 8.74
C TYR A 58 11.83 8.27 9.93
N PHE A 59 12.89 7.68 10.47
CA PHE A 59 12.82 6.78 11.61
C PHE A 59 13.07 7.53 12.92
N HIS A 60 12.16 7.39 13.87
CA HIS A 60 12.36 7.90 15.23
C HIS A 60 13.55 7.23 15.93
N SER A 61 14.15 7.87 16.93
CA SER A 61 15.22 7.25 17.75
C SER A 61 14.78 5.95 18.41
N ASP A 62 13.55 5.91 18.89
CA ASP A 62 12.97 4.78 19.62
C ASP A 62 12.19 3.81 18.72
N TYR A 63 12.41 3.89 17.40
CA TYR A 63 11.75 3.01 16.43
C TYR A 63 11.89 1.53 16.82
N ARG A 64 10.78 0.78 16.65
CA ARG A 64 10.72 -0.67 16.74
C ARG A 64 9.87 -1.23 15.59
N GLY A 65 10.52 -1.97 14.68
CA GLY A 65 9.83 -2.60 13.55
C GLY A 65 9.93 -4.12 13.61
N TRP A 66 8.93 -4.79 13.05
CA TRP A 66 8.88 -6.25 13.02
C TRP A 66 8.48 -6.76 11.65
N SER A 67 9.46 -7.08 10.80
CA SER A 67 9.16 -7.70 9.52
C SER A 67 8.75 -9.16 9.67
N TYR A 68 7.99 -9.68 8.70
CA TYR A 68 7.53 -11.08 8.71
C TYR A 68 8.67 -12.10 8.73
N GLN A 69 9.85 -11.74 8.26
CA GLN A 69 11.03 -12.60 8.21
C GLN A 69 11.83 -12.64 9.51
N ASN A 70 11.56 -11.74 10.44
CA ASN A 70 12.32 -11.60 11.67
C ASN A 70 11.64 -12.28 12.85
N ALA A 71 12.38 -13.03 13.65
CA ALA A 71 11.87 -13.64 14.87
C ALA A 71 11.58 -12.61 15.98
N LEU A 72 12.28 -11.47 15.98
CA LEU A 72 12.18 -10.42 17.00
C LEU A 72 12.10 -9.03 16.33
N PRO A 73 11.44 -8.06 16.98
CA PRO A 73 11.46 -6.67 16.53
C PRO A 73 12.87 -6.10 16.51
N GLY A 74 13.19 -5.35 15.46
CA GLY A 74 14.45 -4.61 15.31
C GLY A 74 14.33 -3.15 15.77
N ASP A 75 15.45 -2.56 16.15
CA ASP A 75 15.56 -1.13 16.41
C ASP A 75 16.05 -0.36 15.16
N LYS A 76 16.13 0.98 15.27
CA LYS A 76 16.60 1.85 14.19
C LYS A 76 17.99 1.46 13.66
N ALA A 77 18.91 1.05 14.53
CA ALA A 77 20.27 0.65 14.13
C ALA A 77 20.25 -0.64 13.31
N SER A 78 19.45 -1.61 13.74
CA SER A 78 19.24 -2.87 13.02
C SER A 78 18.57 -2.64 11.67
N ALA A 79 17.49 -1.82 11.65
CA ALA A 79 16.80 -1.44 10.42
C ALA A 79 17.78 -0.79 9.41
N ARG A 80 18.56 0.19 9.87
CA ARG A 80 19.60 0.85 9.05
C ARG A 80 20.57 -0.14 8.41
N LYS A 81 21.02 -1.13 9.19
CA LYS A 81 21.96 -2.14 8.70
C LYS A 81 21.37 -2.99 7.60
N TRP A 82 20.14 -3.48 7.79
CA TRP A 82 19.44 -4.34 6.82
C TRP A 82 19.05 -3.58 5.55
N ILE A 83 18.45 -2.41 5.70
CA ILE A 83 18.04 -1.55 4.58
C ILE A 83 19.27 -1.13 3.78
N GLY A 84 20.34 -0.67 4.46
CA GLY A 84 21.58 -0.30 3.78
C GLY A 84 22.28 -1.47 3.08
N HIS A 85 22.09 -2.71 3.55
CA HIS A 85 22.53 -3.89 2.81
C HIS A 85 21.67 -4.10 1.55
N GLY A 86 20.36 -4.07 1.67
CA GLY A 86 19.44 -4.19 0.54
C GLY A 86 19.74 -3.16 -0.56
N MET A 87 19.84 -1.88 -0.21
CA MET A 87 20.15 -0.80 -1.16
C MET A 87 21.51 -0.95 -1.89
N LYS A 88 22.46 -1.70 -1.30
CA LYS A 88 23.75 -2.00 -1.94
C LYS A 88 23.69 -3.22 -2.86
N THR A 89 22.83 -4.16 -2.59
CA THR A 89 22.75 -5.44 -3.30
C THR A 89 21.66 -5.49 -4.36
N GLU A 90 20.65 -4.64 -4.22
CA GLU A 90 19.53 -4.57 -5.16
C GLU A 90 19.22 -3.11 -5.53
N LYS A 91 18.78 -2.90 -6.76
CA LYS A 91 18.31 -1.61 -7.26
C LYS A 91 16.83 -1.72 -7.57
N THR A 92 16.01 -0.87 -6.96
CA THR A 92 14.60 -0.73 -7.31
C THR A 92 14.47 -0.13 -8.71
N LEU A 93 13.77 -0.82 -9.61
CA LEU A 93 13.50 -0.38 -10.98
C LEU A 93 12.17 0.34 -11.07
N VAL A 94 11.17 -0.18 -10.37
CA VAL A 94 9.82 0.38 -10.28
C VAL A 94 9.19 -0.08 -8.96
N HIS A 95 8.42 0.79 -8.34
CA HIS A 95 7.57 0.45 -7.20
C HIS A 95 6.21 1.11 -7.32
N GLU A 96 5.23 0.50 -6.69
CA GLU A 96 3.88 1.02 -6.51
C GLU A 96 3.46 0.76 -5.07
N ILE A 97 2.87 1.76 -4.42
CA ILE A 97 2.26 1.63 -3.10
C ILE A 97 0.80 2.08 -3.15
N LYS A 98 -0.06 1.36 -2.45
CA LYS A 98 -1.52 1.63 -2.42
C LYS A 98 -2.03 1.67 -1.00
N PRO A 99 -2.58 2.81 -0.52
CA PRO A 99 -3.15 2.89 0.81
C PRO A 99 -4.43 2.04 0.90
N VAL A 100 -4.57 1.31 2.00
CA VAL A 100 -5.76 0.52 2.33
C VAL A 100 -6.56 1.19 3.43
N ALA A 101 -5.88 1.65 4.49
CA ALA A 101 -6.51 2.37 5.58
C ALA A 101 -5.50 3.32 6.24
N ILE A 102 -5.96 4.50 6.60
CA ILE A 102 -5.17 5.51 7.35
C ILE A 102 -6.03 5.99 8.50
N GLN A 103 -5.58 5.72 9.72
CA GLN A 103 -6.24 6.20 10.95
C GLN A 103 -5.33 7.17 11.66
N ILE A 104 -5.88 8.31 12.11
CA ILE A 104 -5.13 9.35 12.80
C ILE A 104 -5.75 9.58 14.17
N TYR A 105 -4.93 9.50 15.21
CA TYR A 105 -5.28 9.73 16.61
C TYR A 105 -4.34 10.78 17.20
N GLY A 106 -4.77 12.05 17.13
CA GLY A 106 -3.92 13.16 17.55
C GLY A 106 -2.65 13.26 16.70
N ASN A 107 -1.50 13.01 17.32
CA ASN A 107 -0.20 13.03 16.65
C ASN A 107 0.30 11.64 16.21
N ILE A 108 -0.54 10.60 16.28
CA ILE A 108 -0.20 9.24 15.85
C ILE A 108 -1.05 8.87 14.63
N ALA A 109 -0.43 8.23 13.63
CA ALA A 109 -1.12 7.67 12.49
C ALA A 109 -0.75 6.19 12.30
N PHE A 110 -1.76 5.39 11.96
CA PHE A 110 -1.59 4.01 11.49
C PHE A 110 -1.88 4.00 9.99
N VAL A 111 -0.94 3.49 9.21
CA VAL A 111 -1.04 3.46 7.75
C VAL A 111 -0.90 2.03 7.28
N HIS A 112 -1.98 1.47 6.75
CA HIS A 112 -1.99 0.14 6.15
C HIS A 112 -1.95 0.28 4.63
N TYR A 113 -1.02 -0.40 3.99
CA TYR A 113 -0.90 -0.33 2.54
C TYR A 113 -0.30 -1.60 1.93
N HIS A 114 -0.55 -1.81 0.66
CA HIS A 114 0.13 -2.79 -0.17
C HIS A 114 1.26 -2.14 -0.94
N TYR A 115 2.29 -2.92 -1.22
CA TYR A 115 3.34 -2.55 -2.16
C TYR A 115 3.55 -3.65 -3.20
N ALA A 116 4.02 -3.24 -4.36
CA ALA A 116 4.58 -4.10 -5.40
C ALA A 116 5.81 -3.41 -5.98
N GLU A 117 6.87 -4.16 -6.21
CA GLU A 117 8.10 -3.62 -6.77
C GLU A 117 8.81 -4.64 -7.65
N THR A 118 9.63 -4.13 -8.56
CA THR A 118 10.61 -4.92 -9.30
C THR A 118 11.99 -4.39 -8.95
N VAL A 119 12.84 -5.28 -8.48
CA VAL A 119 14.23 -4.98 -8.15
C VAL A 119 15.17 -5.72 -9.10
N LYS A 120 16.38 -5.22 -9.23
CA LYS A 120 17.48 -5.85 -9.99
C LYS A 120 18.65 -6.08 -9.06
N ASP A 121 19.11 -7.33 -8.94
CA ASP A 121 20.28 -7.70 -8.16
C ASP A 121 21.61 -7.36 -8.86
N ALA A 122 22.71 -7.62 -8.18
CA ALA A 122 24.07 -7.31 -8.69
C ALA A 122 24.43 -8.09 -9.97
N GLU A 123 23.82 -9.27 -10.18
CA GLU A 123 23.99 -10.10 -11.38
C GLU A 123 23.11 -9.64 -12.53
N GLY A 124 22.28 -8.62 -12.33
CA GLY A 124 21.36 -8.07 -13.31
C GLY A 124 20.03 -8.80 -13.44
N LYS A 125 19.76 -9.80 -12.59
CA LYS A 125 18.51 -10.54 -12.56
C LYS A 125 17.41 -9.70 -11.92
N GLN A 126 16.26 -9.64 -12.60
CA GLN A 126 15.09 -8.95 -12.08
C GLN A 126 14.21 -9.90 -11.26
N LYS A 127 13.67 -9.37 -10.17
CA LYS A 127 12.72 -10.06 -9.29
C LYS A 127 11.55 -9.13 -9.02
N ALA A 128 10.33 -9.62 -9.22
CA ALA A 128 9.11 -8.95 -8.79
C ALA A 128 8.71 -9.47 -7.42
N ARG A 129 8.38 -8.57 -6.50
CA ARG A 129 7.88 -8.93 -5.17
C ARG A 129 6.76 -7.99 -4.75
N SER A 130 5.89 -8.49 -3.90
CA SER A 130 4.79 -7.71 -3.35
C SER A 130 4.50 -8.09 -1.91
N GLY A 131 3.86 -7.21 -1.19
CA GLY A 131 3.55 -7.43 0.20
C GLY A 131 2.69 -6.32 0.79
N ARG A 132 2.77 -6.20 2.10
CA ARG A 132 2.01 -5.21 2.85
C ARG A 132 2.79 -4.71 4.05
N TRP A 133 2.52 -3.46 4.42
CA TRP A 133 3.05 -2.84 5.62
C TRP A 133 1.94 -2.19 6.43
N THR A 134 2.16 -2.11 7.71
CA THR A 134 1.48 -1.25 8.66
C THR A 134 2.52 -0.37 9.30
N ASP A 135 2.55 0.90 8.96
CA ASP A 135 3.45 1.87 9.56
C ASP A 135 2.73 2.60 10.69
N ILE A 136 3.42 2.79 11.79
CA ILE A 136 2.99 3.60 12.93
C ILE A 136 3.83 4.85 12.93
N LEU A 137 3.20 5.98 12.61
CA LEU A 137 3.85 7.26 12.45
C LEU A 137 3.49 8.20 13.60
N MET A 138 4.43 9.01 14.02
CA MET A 138 4.24 10.08 14.99
C MET A 138 4.60 11.43 14.36
N LYS A 139 3.73 12.44 14.53
CA LYS A 139 3.99 13.79 14.02
C LYS A 139 5.01 14.50 14.90
N GLN A 140 6.09 14.98 14.30
CA GLN A 140 7.13 15.80 14.90
C GLN A 140 7.34 17.06 14.07
N GLY A 141 6.81 18.20 14.53
CA GLY A 141 6.77 19.42 13.73
C GLY A 141 5.93 19.23 12.48
N GLU A 142 6.50 19.50 11.32
CA GLU A 142 5.85 19.34 10.02
C GLU A 142 6.01 17.94 9.41
N LYS A 143 6.73 17.02 10.07
CA LYS A 143 7.07 15.71 9.55
C LYS A 143 6.40 14.59 10.34
N TRP A 144 5.99 13.54 9.65
CA TRP A 144 5.61 12.28 10.25
C TRP A 144 6.81 11.34 10.27
N VAL A 145 7.21 10.85 11.45
CA VAL A 145 8.33 9.92 11.63
C VAL A 145 7.82 8.55 12.07
N MET A 146 8.46 7.52 11.59
CA MET A 146 8.10 6.13 11.87
C MET A 146 8.60 5.74 13.26
N ILE A 147 7.68 5.41 14.15
CA ILE A 147 7.97 4.88 15.51
C ILE A 147 7.89 3.36 15.55
N GLY A 148 7.27 2.75 14.55
CA GLY A 148 7.22 1.29 14.40
C GLY A 148 6.60 0.91 13.06
N ASP A 149 6.81 -0.34 12.68
CA ASP A 149 6.15 -0.95 11.55
C ASP A 149 5.94 -2.45 11.75
N HIS A 150 5.05 -3.03 10.95
CA HIS A 150 4.89 -4.48 10.85
C HIS A 150 4.47 -4.86 9.44
N GLY A 151 5.24 -5.76 8.81
CA GLY A 151 4.94 -6.15 7.45
C GLY A 151 6.04 -6.91 6.75
N GLY A 152 6.02 -6.87 5.43
CA GLY A 152 7.00 -7.51 4.58
C GLY A 152 6.40 -8.18 3.36
N GLN A 153 7.23 -8.92 2.65
CA GLN A 153 6.86 -9.67 1.45
C GLN A 153 5.84 -10.75 1.77
N THR A 154 4.80 -10.85 0.94
CA THR A 154 3.76 -11.89 1.00
C THR A 154 3.67 -12.69 -0.30
N SER A 155 4.23 -12.21 -1.41
CA SER A 155 4.40 -12.99 -2.63
C SER A 155 5.34 -14.16 -2.37
N LYS A 156 5.05 -15.31 -2.99
CA LYS A 156 5.99 -16.43 -3.07
C LYS A 156 7.00 -16.14 -4.18
N ASP A 157 8.25 -16.50 -3.97
CA ASP A 157 9.32 -16.44 -4.98
C ASP A 157 9.04 -17.48 -6.08
#